data_2c83e6c78e5b116e00ec992cde1bc1b3
#
_entry.id   2c83e6c78e5b116e00ec992cde1bc1b3
#
_cell.length_a   1.000
_cell.length_b   1.000
_cell.length_c   1.000
_cell.angle_alpha   90.00
_cell.angle_beta   90.00
_cell.angle_gamma   90.00
#
_symmetry.space_group_name_H-M   'P 1'
#
loop_
_entity.id
_entity.type
_entity.pdbx_description
1 polymer ?
#
loop_
_entity_poly.entity_id
_entity_poly.type
_entity_poly.pdbx_seq_one_letter_code
_entity_poly.pdbx_strand_id
1 'polypeptide(L)'
;MKVLQLGKFYPILGGVEKVMWDLTEGLGLSGIDCDMLCASETPQVIHINDHSRCICVKSLFKAAATMISPAMVFYLRKHSAEYDIIHIHHPDPMAALALRLSGYKGRVILHWHSDILKQKLLLRLYMPLQKWLVRRAEKIVGTSPVYVNESKYLQKAKEKITFVAIGVEPLKPEPAVEQEFKTVFSLGRLVEYKGYKYLVEAAKYLPDNYRVVIGGEGPLHAELQAQIDALGLGGKVSLLGRVPQERVPGLFGNCSVFCLSSIMKTEAFGIVQIEAMSCGKPVVATRIPGSGVSWVNEDGFSGLNVQPCSGKEIAQAVMQITADPETYRRYCLNARVRYEQMFTKQVMIDKCLNIYNKS
;
A
#
# COMPACT_ATOMS: atom_id res chain seq x y z
N MET A 1 -10.32 10.21 -24.40
CA MET A 1 -9.02 10.19 -23.69
C MET A 1 -8.62 8.75 -23.46
N LYS A 2 -7.43 8.39 -23.91
CA LYS A 2 -6.89 7.03 -23.72
C LYS A 2 -5.65 7.07 -22.82
N VAL A 3 -5.66 6.29 -21.75
CA VAL A 3 -4.63 6.30 -20.70
C VAL A 3 -3.90 4.96 -20.67
N LEU A 4 -2.58 4.98 -20.47
CA LEU A 4 -1.78 3.79 -20.21
C LEU A 4 -1.23 3.82 -18.80
N GLN A 5 -1.62 2.87 -17.96
CA GLN A 5 -0.94 2.57 -16.68
C GLN A 5 0.29 1.72 -16.99
N LEU A 6 1.49 2.22 -16.67
CA LEU A 6 2.75 1.60 -17.10
C LEU A 6 3.59 1.15 -15.92
N GLY A 7 3.99 -0.11 -15.92
CA GLY A 7 4.99 -0.64 -14.99
C GLY A 7 4.60 -1.98 -14.37
N LYS A 8 5.49 -2.43 -13.47
CA LYS A 8 5.30 -3.60 -12.65
C LYS A 8 5.15 -4.91 -13.42
N PHE A 9 4.49 -5.89 -12.83
CA PHE A 9 4.40 -7.22 -13.41
C PHE A 9 3.10 -7.93 -13.02
N TYR A 10 2.76 -8.93 -13.79
CA TYR A 10 1.66 -9.85 -13.55
C TYR A 10 2.22 -11.26 -13.28
N PRO A 11 1.65 -12.07 -12.36
CA PRO A 11 0.42 -11.81 -11.60
C PRO A 11 0.59 -10.71 -10.52
N ILE A 12 -0.55 -10.19 -10.06
CA ILE A 12 -0.62 -9.15 -9.02
C ILE A 12 -0.21 -9.76 -7.68
N LEU A 13 0.97 -9.36 -7.17
CA LEU A 13 1.53 -9.91 -5.93
C LEU A 13 1.77 -8.84 -4.86
N GLY A 14 1.70 -7.56 -5.22
CA GLY A 14 2.01 -6.46 -4.32
C GLY A 14 1.04 -5.31 -4.39
N GLY A 15 1.19 -4.38 -3.44
CA GLY A 15 0.28 -3.24 -3.33
C GLY A 15 0.31 -2.30 -4.53
N VAL A 16 1.47 -2.11 -5.18
CA VAL A 16 1.57 -1.21 -6.34
C VAL A 16 0.87 -1.80 -7.57
N GLU A 17 1.05 -3.09 -7.81
CA GLU A 17 0.37 -3.82 -8.89
C GLU A 17 -1.15 -3.78 -8.68
N LYS A 18 -1.61 -3.91 -7.43
CA LYS A 18 -3.03 -3.82 -7.08
C LYS A 18 -3.57 -2.40 -7.35
N VAL A 19 -2.84 -1.36 -6.97
CA VAL A 19 -3.22 0.03 -7.25
C VAL A 19 -3.32 0.28 -8.76
N MET A 20 -2.38 -0.23 -9.55
CA MET A 20 -2.43 -0.11 -11.01
C MET A 20 -3.67 -0.79 -11.59
N TRP A 21 -3.96 -2.01 -11.13
CA TRP A 21 -5.15 -2.74 -11.55
C TRP A 21 -6.42 -1.99 -11.19
N ASP A 22 -6.54 -1.55 -9.94
CA ASP A 22 -7.72 -0.84 -9.45
C ASP A 22 -7.97 0.50 -10.18
N LEU A 23 -6.88 1.21 -10.52
CA LEU A 23 -6.97 2.41 -11.35
C LEU A 23 -7.40 2.07 -12.78
N THR A 24 -6.83 1.03 -13.38
CA THR A 24 -7.17 0.61 -14.75
C THR A 24 -8.65 0.23 -14.83
N GLU A 25 -9.10 -0.63 -13.94
CA GLU A 25 -10.48 -1.09 -13.87
C GLU A 25 -11.45 0.08 -13.61
N GLY A 26 -11.17 0.89 -12.59
CA GLY A 26 -12.06 1.97 -12.19
C GLY A 26 -12.15 3.11 -13.20
N LEU A 27 -11.06 3.43 -13.89
CA LEU A 27 -11.08 4.39 -15.00
C LEU A 27 -11.93 3.86 -16.16
N GLY A 28 -11.81 2.56 -16.48
CA GLY A 28 -12.65 1.93 -17.48
C GLY A 28 -14.14 1.95 -17.12
N LEU A 29 -14.49 1.64 -15.89
CA LEU A 29 -15.87 1.75 -15.38
C LEU A 29 -16.39 3.20 -15.42
N SER A 30 -15.51 4.19 -15.43
CA SER A 30 -15.84 5.60 -15.60
C SER A 30 -15.88 6.05 -17.07
N GLY A 31 -15.81 5.11 -18.03
CA GLY A 31 -15.89 5.37 -19.47
C GLY A 31 -14.58 5.91 -20.10
N ILE A 32 -13.45 5.74 -19.44
CA ILE A 32 -12.13 6.12 -19.93
C ILE A 32 -11.42 4.88 -20.49
N ASP A 33 -10.99 4.93 -21.76
CA ASP A 33 -10.17 3.86 -22.30
C ASP A 33 -8.82 3.81 -21.56
N CYS A 34 -8.62 2.75 -20.78
CA CYS A 34 -7.45 2.61 -19.91
C CYS A 34 -6.82 1.23 -20.04
N ASP A 35 -5.62 1.17 -20.62
CA ASP A 35 -4.83 -0.05 -20.68
C ASP A 35 -3.79 -0.09 -19.54
N MET A 36 -3.48 -1.28 -19.06
CA MET A 36 -2.34 -1.54 -18.17
C MET A 36 -1.28 -2.31 -18.95
N LEU A 37 -0.04 -1.79 -19.03
CA LEU A 37 1.10 -2.49 -19.61
C LEU A 37 2.07 -2.92 -18.52
N CYS A 38 2.26 -4.22 -18.38
CA CYS A 38 3.14 -4.82 -17.39
C CYS A 38 3.96 -5.96 -17.97
N ALA A 39 5.04 -6.35 -17.28
CA ALA A 39 5.84 -7.51 -17.62
C ALA A 39 5.23 -8.79 -17.04
N SER A 40 5.37 -9.93 -17.73
CA SER A 40 4.94 -11.25 -17.25
C SER A 40 5.83 -12.35 -17.82
N GLU A 41 5.91 -13.47 -17.13
CA GLU A 41 6.55 -14.68 -17.66
C GLU A 41 5.75 -15.26 -18.85
N THR A 42 4.43 -15.10 -18.82
CA THR A 42 3.54 -15.53 -19.89
C THR A 42 2.88 -14.31 -20.54
N PRO A 43 3.17 -14.03 -21.84
CA PRO A 43 2.50 -12.97 -22.58
C PRO A 43 1.01 -13.27 -22.73
N GLN A 44 0.15 -12.29 -22.43
CA GLN A 44 -1.30 -12.42 -22.59
C GLN A 44 -1.97 -11.05 -22.58
N VAL A 45 -3.21 -10.99 -23.01
CA VAL A 45 -4.08 -9.83 -22.85
C VAL A 45 -5.28 -10.28 -22.03
N ILE A 46 -5.52 -9.58 -20.91
CA ILE A 46 -6.64 -9.85 -20.00
C ILE A 46 -7.64 -8.71 -20.17
N HIS A 47 -8.83 -9.02 -20.62
CA HIS A 47 -9.93 -8.05 -20.67
C HIS A 47 -10.47 -7.86 -19.25
N ILE A 48 -10.48 -6.62 -18.77
CA ILE A 48 -10.93 -6.26 -17.40
C ILE A 48 -12.39 -5.82 -17.48
N ASN A 49 -12.71 -4.92 -18.43
CA ASN A 49 -14.06 -4.46 -18.76
C ASN A 49 -14.07 -3.92 -20.20
N ASP A 50 -15.17 -3.33 -20.65
CA ASP A 50 -15.32 -2.85 -22.04
C ASP A 50 -14.32 -1.78 -22.45
N HIS A 51 -13.78 -1.02 -21.50
CA HIS A 51 -12.82 0.07 -21.70
C HIS A 51 -11.42 -0.24 -21.20
N SER A 52 -11.20 -1.42 -20.61
CA SER A 52 -9.94 -1.70 -19.91
C SER A 52 -9.40 -3.09 -20.17
N ARG A 53 -8.09 -3.18 -20.38
CA ARG A 53 -7.38 -4.46 -20.50
C ARG A 53 -6.00 -4.38 -19.89
N CYS A 54 -5.50 -5.52 -19.43
CA CYS A 54 -4.12 -5.68 -18.97
C CYS A 54 -3.31 -6.40 -20.06
N ILE A 55 -2.27 -5.74 -20.54
CA ILE A 55 -1.37 -6.20 -21.59
C ILE A 55 -0.09 -6.68 -20.92
N CYS A 56 0.07 -7.99 -20.84
CA CYS A 56 1.23 -8.65 -20.25
C CYS A 56 2.25 -8.96 -21.36
N VAL A 57 3.40 -8.29 -21.33
CA VAL A 57 4.49 -8.55 -22.29
C VAL A 57 5.56 -9.46 -21.70
N LYS A 58 6.20 -10.26 -22.57
CA LYS A 58 7.21 -11.25 -22.16
C LYS A 58 8.35 -10.60 -21.37
N SER A 59 8.64 -11.12 -20.19
CA SER A 59 9.86 -10.87 -19.44
C SER A 59 10.91 -11.96 -19.74
N LEU A 60 12.17 -11.60 -19.68
CA LEU A 60 13.29 -12.55 -19.81
C LEU A 60 13.63 -13.18 -18.45
N PHE A 61 13.76 -12.36 -17.44
CA PHE A 61 14.07 -12.78 -16.06
C PHE A 61 13.72 -11.66 -15.08
N LYS A 62 13.73 -12.01 -13.78
CA LYS A 62 13.54 -11.09 -12.68
C LYS A 62 14.87 -10.76 -12.02
N ALA A 63 15.19 -9.47 -11.88
CA ALA A 63 16.38 -8.99 -11.19
C ALA A 63 16.00 -7.90 -10.18
N ALA A 64 16.40 -8.05 -8.92
CA ALA A 64 16.25 -7.04 -7.88
C ALA A 64 14.82 -6.44 -7.79
N ALA A 65 13.80 -7.30 -7.82
CA ALA A 65 12.37 -6.96 -7.82
C ALA A 65 11.86 -6.22 -9.10
N THR A 66 12.64 -6.23 -10.19
CA THR A 66 12.26 -5.70 -11.50
C THR A 66 12.24 -6.84 -12.52
N MET A 67 11.19 -6.94 -13.29
CA MET A 67 11.13 -7.82 -14.46
C MET A 67 11.82 -7.14 -15.64
N ILE A 68 12.83 -7.80 -16.22
CA ILE A 68 13.53 -7.30 -17.41
C ILE A 68 12.76 -7.74 -18.65
N SER A 69 12.19 -6.78 -19.36
CA SER A 69 11.30 -7.01 -20.50
C SER A 69 11.61 -6.08 -21.69
N PRO A 70 12.50 -6.47 -22.61
CA PRO A 70 12.69 -5.73 -23.85
C PRO A 70 11.41 -5.59 -24.67
N ALA A 71 10.50 -6.56 -24.57
CA ALA A 71 9.19 -6.52 -25.22
C ALA A 71 8.37 -5.29 -24.82
N MET A 72 8.52 -4.78 -23.58
CA MET A 72 7.87 -3.54 -23.14
C MET A 72 8.37 -2.32 -23.94
N VAL A 73 9.66 -2.27 -24.28
CA VAL A 73 10.22 -1.21 -25.13
C VAL A 73 9.62 -1.25 -26.53
N PHE A 74 9.57 -2.45 -27.13
CA PHE A 74 9.02 -2.63 -28.49
C PHE A 74 7.53 -2.31 -28.52
N TYR A 75 6.77 -2.74 -27.50
CA TYR A 75 5.36 -2.40 -27.40
C TYR A 75 5.15 -0.88 -27.37
N LEU A 76 5.86 -0.16 -26.47
CA LEU A 76 5.73 1.28 -26.37
C LEU A 76 6.18 2.02 -27.63
N ARG A 77 7.25 1.59 -28.31
CA ARG A 77 7.66 2.17 -29.59
C ARG A 77 6.57 2.11 -30.66
N LYS A 78 5.82 1.00 -30.68
CA LYS A 78 4.77 0.77 -31.66
C LYS A 78 3.46 1.46 -31.31
N HIS A 79 3.08 1.47 -30.02
CA HIS A 79 1.73 1.82 -29.57
C HIS A 79 1.64 3.08 -28.72
N SER A 80 2.75 3.70 -28.27
CA SER A 80 2.67 4.84 -27.35
C SER A 80 1.92 6.04 -27.91
N ALA A 81 1.93 6.25 -29.24
CA ALA A 81 1.20 7.33 -29.87
C ALA A 81 -0.34 7.19 -29.82
N GLU A 82 -0.84 6.01 -29.45
CA GLU A 82 -2.27 5.77 -29.26
C GLU A 82 -2.79 6.34 -27.93
N TYR A 83 -1.91 6.71 -27.01
CA TYR A 83 -2.26 7.15 -25.65
C TYR A 83 -2.06 8.64 -25.48
N ASP A 84 -3.06 9.30 -24.95
CA ASP A 84 -3.00 10.72 -24.57
C ASP A 84 -2.12 10.92 -23.34
N ILE A 85 -2.18 9.95 -22.38
CA ILE A 85 -1.46 9.99 -21.11
C ILE A 85 -0.78 8.64 -20.86
N ILE A 86 0.49 8.67 -20.46
CA ILE A 86 1.17 7.53 -19.83
C ILE A 86 1.35 7.84 -18.35
N HIS A 87 0.67 7.06 -17.50
CA HIS A 87 0.77 7.11 -16.05
C HIS A 87 1.71 6.01 -15.59
N ILE A 88 2.97 6.38 -15.31
CA ILE A 88 4.02 5.44 -14.93
C ILE A 88 4.15 5.29 -13.42
N HIS A 89 4.27 4.06 -12.93
CA HIS A 89 4.32 3.72 -11.51
C HIS A 89 5.76 3.44 -11.03
N HIS A 90 6.29 4.34 -10.20
CA HIS A 90 7.62 4.23 -9.60
C HIS A 90 7.57 3.54 -8.22
N PRO A 91 8.54 2.68 -7.88
CA PRO A 91 9.75 2.36 -8.63
C PRO A 91 9.56 1.21 -9.63
N ASP A 92 9.92 1.47 -10.86
CA ASP A 92 10.09 0.47 -11.90
C ASP A 92 11.14 0.94 -12.92
N PRO A 93 12.41 0.49 -12.80
CA PRO A 93 13.48 0.87 -13.72
C PRO A 93 13.23 0.43 -15.17
N MET A 94 12.58 -0.73 -15.40
CA MET A 94 12.31 -1.23 -16.73
C MET A 94 11.26 -0.39 -17.44
N ALA A 95 10.17 -0.04 -16.76
CA ALA A 95 9.13 0.84 -17.27
C ALA A 95 9.70 2.25 -17.62
N ALA A 96 10.54 2.79 -16.74
CA ALA A 96 11.21 4.08 -16.98
C ALA A 96 12.13 4.04 -18.22
N LEU A 97 12.89 2.95 -18.39
CA LEU A 97 13.75 2.75 -19.57
C LEU A 97 12.91 2.60 -20.84
N ALA A 98 11.84 1.80 -20.77
CA ALA A 98 10.94 1.58 -21.89
C ALA A 98 10.26 2.89 -22.35
N LEU A 99 9.78 3.70 -21.41
CA LEU A 99 9.22 5.02 -21.69
C LEU A 99 10.26 5.94 -22.31
N ARG A 100 11.51 5.97 -21.82
CA ARG A 100 12.58 6.79 -22.41
C ARG A 100 12.89 6.38 -23.85
N LEU A 101 12.99 5.08 -24.12
CA LEU A 101 13.34 4.53 -25.41
C LEU A 101 12.19 4.54 -26.41
N SER A 102 10.94 4.68 -25.96
CA SER A 102 9.76 4.76 -26.84
C SER A 102 9.73 6.03 -27.68
N GLY A 103 10.36 7.10 -27.20
CA GLY A 103 10.28 8.42 -27.83
C GLY A 103 8.95 9.15 -27.61
N TYR A 104 8.08 8.66 -26.72
CA TYR A 104 6.77 9.25 -26.42
C TYR A 104 6.85 10.73 -26.05
N LYS A 105 6.04 11.57 -26.70
CA LYS A 105 6.01 13.03 -26.53
C LYS A 105 4.78 13.53 -25.76
N GLY A 106 3.76 12.70 -25.59
CA GLY A 106 2.51 13.05 -24.90
C GLY A 106 2.71 13.28 -23.40
N ARG A 107 1.60 13.40 -22.66
CA ARG A 107 1.59 13.70 -21.24
C ARG A 107 2.09 12.52 -20.40
N VAL A 108 2.96 12.76 -19.45
CA VAL A 108 3.48 11.74 -18.51
C VAL A 108 3.14 12.14 -17.09
N ILE A 109 2.40 11.28 -16.42
CA ILE A 109 2.12 11.37 -14.99
C ILE A 109 2.98 10.34 -14.28
N LEU A 110 3.70 10.74 -13.23
CA LEU A 110 4.58 9.87 -12.46
C LEU A 110 3.96 9.55 -11.10
N HIS A 111 3.51 8.32 -10.89
CA HIS A 111 3.03 7.88 -9.58
C HIS A 111 4.20 7.40 -8.71
N TRP A 112 4.49 8.13 -7.66
CA TRP A 112 5.59 7.87 -6.73
C TRP A 112 5.10 7.10 -5.51
N HIS A 113 5.17 5.77 -5.55
CA HIS A 113 4.71 4.91 -4.44
C HIS A 113 5.72 4.83 -3.31
N SER A 114 7.00 4.75 -3.64
CA SER A 114 8.07 4.68 -2.63
C SER A 114 9.44 5.04 -3.20
N ASP A 115 10.34 5.43 -2.32
CA ASP A 115 11.78 5.55 -2.61
C ASP A 115 12.41 4.15 -2.71
N ILE A 116 13.49 4.04 -3.51
CA ILE A 116 14.34 2.85 -3.51
C ILE A 116 15.33 2.96 -2.35
N LEU A 117 15.10 2.18 -1.28
CA LEU A 117 15.88 2.28 -0.04
C LEU A 117 16.98 1.23 0.10
N LYS A 118 16.78 0.00 -0.41
CA LYS A 118 17.65 -1.15 -0.12
C LYS A 118 18.80 -1.34 -1.10
N GLN A 119 18.63 -1.08 -2.38
CA GLN A 119 19.57 -1.46 -3.45
C GLN A 119 20.49 -0.30 -3.86
N LYS A 120 21.31 0.18 -2.94
CA LYS A 120 22.11 1.43 -3.11
C LYS A 120 23.01 1.43 -4.35
N LEU A 121 23.63 0.30 -4.71
CA LEU A 121 24.51 0.22 -5.88
C LEU A 121 23.71 0.29 -7.18
N LEU A 122 22.65 -0.50 -7.29
CA LEU A 122 21.75 -0.47 -8.45
C LEU A 122 21.04 0.88 -8.60
N LEU A 123 20.73 1.52 -7.48
CA LEU A 123 20.16 2.86 -7.48
C LEU A 123 21.10 3.89 -8.11
N ARG A 124 22.43 3.78 -7.90
CA ARG A 124 23.40 4.67 -8.57
C ARG A 124 23.31 4.57 -10.08
N LEU A 125 23.16 3.37 -10.62
CA LEU A 125 22.99 3.14 -12.06
C LEU A 125 21.63 3.65 -12.56
N TYR A 126 20.59 3.48 -11.77
CA TYR A 126 19.24 3.95 -12.11
C TYR A 126 19.06 5.46 -11.96
N MET A 127 19.83 6.12 -11.11
CA MET A 127 19.68 7.54 -10.76
C MET A 127 19.58 8.50 -11.95
N PRO A 128 20.39 8.39 -13.03
CA PRO A 128 20.24 9.27 -14.19
C PRO A 128 18.88 9.13 -14.86
N LEU A 129 18.37 7.90 -14.96
CA LEU A 129 17.07 7.59 -15.55
C LEU A 129 15.92 8.08 -14.65
N GLN A 130 16.04 7.89 -13.33
CA GLN A 130 15.07 8.41 -12.36
C GLN A 130 14.99 9.95 -12.40
N LYS A 131 16.15 10.64 -12.46
CA LYS A 131 16.20 12.09 -12.60
C LYS A 131 15.57 12.56 -13.92
N TRP A 132 15.80 11.82 -15.01
CA TRP A 132 15.15 12.11 -16.28
C TRP A 132 13.63 11.95 -16.16
N LEU A 133 13.15 10.87 -15.54
CA LEU A 133 11.72 10.60 -15.36
C LEU A 133 11.03 11.70 -14.54
N VAL A 134 11.63 12.12 -13.42
CA VAL A 134 11.12 13.24 -12.59
C VAL A 134 11.02 14.54 -13.39
N ARG A 135 12.03 14.85 -14.23
CA ARG A 135 12.00 16.04 -15.10
C ARG A 135 10.95 15.91 -16.21
N ARG A 136 10.83 14.71 -16.81
CA ARG A 136 9.91 14.43 -17.92
C ARG A 136 8.45 14.45 -17.50
N ALA A 137 8.15 14.08 -16.27
CA ALA A 137 6.79 14.07 -15.74
C ALA A 137 6.20 15.49 -15.72
N GLU A 138 4.94 15.61 -16.17
CA GLU A 138 4.12 16.81 -16.05
C GLU A 138 3.64 17.00 -14.60
N LYS A 139 3.13 15.92 -14.01
CA LYS A 139 2.74 15.85 -12.60
C LYS A 139 3.38 14.63 -11.93
N ILE A 140 3.64 14.78 -10.63
CA ILE A 140 4.14 13.72 -9.76
C ILE A 140 3.09 13.47 -8.69
N VAL A 141 2.51 12.29 -8.71
CA VAL A 141 1.44 11.87 -7.79
C VAL A 141 2.06 11.05 -6.67
N GLY A 142 1.97 11.53 -5.44
CA GLY A 142 2.36 10.76 -4.27
C GLY A 142 1.17 10.09 -3.59
N THR A 143 1.42 9.04 -2.82
CA THR A 143 0.36 8.34 -2.08
C THR A 143 -0.03 9.05 -0.78
N SER A 144 0.86 9.89 -0.24
CA SER A 144 0.58 10.77 0.89
C SER A 144 1.40 12.06 0.78
N PRO A 145 0.93 13.19 1.33
CA PRO A 145 1.69 14.44 1.31
C PRO A 145 3.01 14.33 2.07
N VAL A 146 3.03 13.61 3.18
CA VAL A 146 4.25 13.43 4.01
C VAL A 146 5.34 12.73 3.21
N TYR A 147 5.01 11.61 2.57
CA TYR A 147 6.01 10.79 1.87
C TYR A 147 6.70 11.53 0.73
N VAL A 148 5.94 12.22 -0.13
CA VAL A 148 6.49 12.92 -1.30
C VAL A 148 7.22 14.20 -0.94
N ASN A 149 6.76 14.93 0.06
CA ASN A 149 7.41 16.15 0.50
C ASN A 149 8.78 15.90 1.17
N GLU A 150 8.93 14.74 1.82
CA GLU A 150 10.19 14.34 2.46
C GLU A 150 11.10 13.47 1.57
N SER A 151 10.67 13.09 0.38
CA SER A 151 11.53 12.36 -0.55
C SER A 151 12.66 13.26 -1.07
N LYS A 152 13.89 12.89 -0.78
CA LYS A 152 15.08 13.63 -1.25
C LYS A 152 15.22 13.67 -2.77
N TYR A 153 14.53 12.78 -3.47
CA TYR A 153 14.58 12.69 -4.93
C TYR A 153 13.64 13.68 -5.61
N LEU A 154 12.63 14.20 -4.88
CA LEU A 154 11.59 15.07 -5.41
C LEU A 154 11.77 16.55 -5.04
N GLN A 155 12.78 16.89 -4.23
CA GLN A 155 12.99 18.27 -3.71
C GLN A 155 13.08 19.35 -4.80
N LYS A 156 13.56 18.99 -6.01
CA LYS A 156 13.69 19.91 -7.16
C LYS A 156 12.48 19.93 -8.09
N ALA A 157 11.38 19.27 -7.72
CA ALA A 157 10.17 19.15 -8.53
C ALA A 157 8.90 19.37 -7.69
N LYS A 158 8.99 20.14 -6.60
CA LYS A 158 7.89 20.36 -5.66
C LYS A 158 6.67 20.97 -6.31
N GLU A 159 6.86 21.83 -7.31
CA GLU A 159 5.78 22.48 -8.08
C GLU A 159 4.94 21.50 -8.91
N LYS A 160 5.48 20.30 -9.19
CA LYS A 160 4.78 19.24 -9.91
C LYS A 160 4.04 18.27 -9.00
N ILE A 161 4.30 18.34 -7.68
CA ILE A 161 3.79 17.35 -6.73
C ILE A 161 2.31 17.61 -6.43
N THR A 162 1.56 16.55 -6.50
CA THR A 162 0.21 16.42 -5.96
C THR A 162 0.12 15.08 -5.23
N PHE A 163 -1.01 14.81 -4.56
CA PHE A 163 -1.19 13.50 -3.95
C PHE A 163 -2.56 12.91 -4.24
N VAL A 164 -2.57 11.60 -4.42
CA VAL A 164 -3.77 10.76 -4.49
C VAL A 164 -3.55 9.61 -3.52
N ALA A 165 -4.32 9.59 -2.45
CA ALA A 165 -4.27 8.49 -1.50
C ALA A 165 -4.67 7.18 -2.18
N ILE A 166 -4.03 6.08 -1.78
CA ILE A 166 -4.45 4.76 -2.22
C ILE A 166 -5.86 4.50 -1.70
N GLY A 167 -6.73 4.03 -2.58
CA GLY A 167 -8.07 3.61 -2.25
C GLY A 167 -8.25 2.11 -2.42
N VAL A 168 -9.12 1.52 -1.62
CA VAL A 168 -9.49 0.10 -1.70
C VAL A 168 -11.00 -0.03 -1.71
N GLU A 169 -11.49 -1.17 -2.24
CA GLU A 169 -12.89 -1.56 -2.02
C GLU A 169 -13.13 -1.86 -0.55
N PRO A 170 -14.32 -1.51 -0.01
CA PRO A 170 -14.62 -1.83 1.38
C PRO A 170 -14.67 -3.34 1.57
N LEU A 171 -14.00 -3.82 2.59
CA LEU A 171 -14.20 -5.17 3.04
C LEU A 171 -15.63 -5.33 3.58
N LYS A 172 -16.23 -6.48 3.33
CA LYS A 172 -17.57 -6.83 3.79
C LYS A 172 -17.45 -7.94 4.82
N PRO A 173 -17.13 -7.60 6.10
CA PRO A 173 -17.09 -8.60 7.14
C PRO A 173 -18.51 -9.12 7.41
N GLU A 174 -18.60 -10.38 7.83
CA GLU A 174 -19.81 -10.88 8.47
C GLU A 174 -20.09 -10.09 9.76
N PRO A 175 -21.35 -10.05 10.23
CA PRO A 175 -21.66 -9.42 11.50
C PRO A 175 -20.71 -9.91 12.60
N ALA A 176 -20.16 -8.98 13.37
CA ALA A 176 -19.24 -9.33 14.44
C ALA A 176 -19.94 -10.26 15.46
N VAL A 177 -19.32 -11.38 15.74
CA VAL A 177 -19.74 -12.26 16.82
C VAL A 177 -19.26 -11.65 18.14
N GLU A 178 -20.07 -11.74 19.19
CA GLU A 178 -19.68 -11.31 20.53
C GLU A 178 -18.38 -12.04 20.93
N GLN A 179 -17.35 -11.26 21.22
CA GLN A 179 -16.02 -11.80 21.51
C GLN A 179 -15.78 -11.80 23.02
N GLU A 180 -15.35 -12.93 23.54
CA GLU A 180 -14.90 -13.05 24.94
C GLU A 180 -13.71 -12.13 25.24
N PHE A 181 -12.84 -11.94 24.23
CA PHE A 181 -11.61 -11.15 24.36
C PHE A 181 -11.57 -9.96 23.42
N LYS A 182 -10.98 -8.86 23.87
CA LYS A 182 -10.61 -7.74 23.01
C LYS A 182 -9.42 -8.15 22.14
N THR A 183 -9.59 -8.23 20.83
CA THR A 183 -8.57 -8.71 19.90
C THR A 183 -7.83 -7.57 19.22
N VAL A 184 -6.50 -7.56 19.36
CA VAL A 184 -5.59 -6.73 18.57
C VAL A 184 -5.13 -7.56 17.38
N PHE A 185 -5.49 -7.12 16.18
CA PHE A 185 -5.16 -7.83 14.94
C PHE A 185 -4.07 -7.11 14.16
N SER A 186 -3.21 -7.86 13.51
CA SER A 186 -2.23 -7.35 12.54
C SER A 186 -2.08 -8.32 11.38
N LEU A 187 -1.85 -7.79 10.16
CA LEU A 187 -1.76 -8.59 8.94
C LEU A 187 -0.60 -8.12 8.06
N GLY A 188 0.24 -9.06 7.62
CA GLY A 188 1.30 -8.78 6.65
C GLY A 188 2.47 -9.75 6.73
N ARG A 189 3.44 -9.60 5.82
CA ARG A 189 4.62 -10.46 5.78
C ARG A 189 5.43 -10.37 7.07
N LEU A 190 5.86 -11.49 7.62
CA LEU A 190 6.68 -11.55 8.83
C LEU A 190 8.15 -11.24 8.50
N VAL A 191 8.44 -9.94 8.34
CA VAL A 191 9.75 -9.38 8.00
C VAL A 191 10.11 -8.24 8.95
N GLU A 192 11.41 -7.95 9.10
CA GLU A 192 11.97 -7.05 10.09
C GLU A 192 11.27 -5.68 10.15
N TYR A 193 11.06 -5.01 9.00
CA TYR A 193 10.51 -3.66 8.98
C TYR A 193 9.05 -3.57 9.47
N LYS A 194 8.33 -4.69 9.55
CA LYS A 194 6.97 -4.76 10.09
C LYS A 194 6.91 -4.69 11.61
N GLY A 195 8.04 -4.93 12.30
CA GLY A 195 8.17 -4.70 13.75
C GLY A 195 7.28 -5.58 14.62
N TYR A 196 6.86 -6.76 14.16
CA TYR A 196 5.97 -7.66 14.91
C TYR A 196 6.49 -8.05 16.28
N LYS A 197 7.82 -8.07 16.49
CA LYS A 197 8.41 -8.33 17.81
C LYS A 197 7.94 -7.34 18.89
N TYR A 198 7.66 -6.10 18.49
CA TYR A 198 7.13 -5.08 19.41
C TYR A 198 5.62 -5.26 19.67
N LEU A 199 4.89 -5.81 18.70
CA LEU A 199 3.50 -6.19 18.90
C LEU A 199 3.39 -7.42 19.83
N VAL A 200 4.27 -8.41 19.69
CA VAL A 200 4.39 -9.52 20.64
C VAL A 200 4.74 -8.99 22.04
N GLU A 201 5.71 -8.08 22.15
CA GLU A 201 6.07 -7.44 23.41
C GLU A 201 4.89 -6.70 24.06
N ALA A 202 4.05 -6.04 23.24
CA ALA A 202 2.89 -5.30 23.73
C ALA A 202 1.92 -6.18 24.54
N ALA A 203 1.81 -7.46 24.20
CA ALA A 203 0.97 -8.41 24.92
C ALA A 203 1.33 -8.57 26.42
N LYS A 204 2.56 -8.27 26.81
CA LYS A 204 2.99 -8.26 28.23
C LYS A 204 2.29 -7.19 29.05
N TYR A 205 1.94 -6.08 28.41
CA TYR A 205 1.38 -4.90 29.08
C TYR A 205 -0.16 -4.82 28.92
N LEU A 206 -0.75 -5.68 28.10
CA LEU A 206 -2.20 -5.77 27.95
C LEU A 206 -2.80 -6.61 29.07
N PRO A 207 -3.99 -6.29 29.59
CA PRO A 207 -4.75 -7.14 30.54
C PRO A 207 -5.10 -8.52 29.96
N ASP A 208 -5.50 -9.45 30.81
CA ASP A 208 -5.74 -10.86 30.42
C ASP A 208 -6.95 -11.06 29.50
N ASN A 209 -7.86 -10.09 29.47
CA ASN A 209 -8.99 -10.09 28.55
C ASN A 209 -8.64 -9.58 27.14
N TYR A 210 -7.33 -9.46 26.78
CA TYR A 210 -6.88 -9.14 25.45
C TYR A 210 -6.20 -10.33 24.78
N ARG A 211 -6.30 -10.38 23.47
CA ARG A 211 -5.56 -11.31 22.60
C ARG A 211 -4.88 -10.54 21.48
N VAL A 212 -3.70 -11.00 21.06
CA VAL A 212 -2.97 -10.47 19.90
C VAL A 212 -2.94 -11.55 18.84
N VAL A 213 -3.44 -11.22 17.66
CA VAL A 213 -3.52 -12.14 16.53
C VAL A 213 -2.73 -11.55 15.36
N ILE A 214 -1.74 -12.29 14.88
CA ILE A 214 -0.85 -11.85 13.79
C ILE A 214 -1.03 -12.81 12.62
N GLY A 215 -1.57 -12.31 11.50
CA GLY A 215 -1.71 -13.04 10.25
C GLY A 215 -0.56 -12.75 9.29
N GLY A 216 -0.05 -13.79 8.63
CA GLY A 216 0.96 -13.67 7.61
C GLY A 216 2.10 -14.68 7.73
N GLU A 217 2.88 -14.76 6.66
CA GLU A 217 4.06 -15.62 6.57
C GLU A 217 5.32 -14.80 6.37
N GLY A 218 6.46 -15.37 6.69
CA GLY A 218 7.76 -14.77 6.43
C GLY A 218 8.90 -15.38 7.24
N PRO A 219 10.13 -14.96 6.97
CA PRO A 219 11.32 -15.56 7.59
C PRO A 219 11.38 -15.40 9.11
N LEU A 220 10.65 -14.44 9.70
CA LEU A 220 10.65 -14.20 11.14
C LEU A 220 9.65 -15.06 11.92
N HIS A 221 8.90 -15.98 11.29
CA HIS A 221 7.90 -16.79 11.98
C HIS A 221 8.47 -17.55 13.19
N ALA A 222 9.57 -18.27 12.99
CA ALA A 222 10.20 -19.04 14.07
C ALA A 222 10.77 -18.15 15.19
N GLU A 223 11.34 -16.99 14.85
CA GLU A 223 11.85 -16.03 15.83
C GLU A 223 10.72 -15.44 16.68
N LEU A 224 9.60 -15.07 16.06
CA LEU A 224 8.42 -14.55 16.76
C LEU A 224 7.80 -15.62 17.67
N GLN A 225 7.72 -16.88 17.21
CA GLN A 225 7.23 -17.97 18.05
C GLN A 225 8.14 -18.20 19.26
N ALA A 226 9.45 -18.22 19.07
CA ALA A 226 10.41 -18.35 20.17
C ALA A 226 10.29 -17.19 21.18
N GLN A 227 10.03 -15.96 20.70
CA GLN A 227 9.78 -14.81 21.57
C GLN A 227 8.48 -14.99 22.38
N ILE A 228 7.39 -15.48 21.77
CA ILE A 228 6.13 -15.77 22.45
C ILE A 228 6.34 -16.79 23.56
N ASP A 229 7.04 -17.88 23.26
CA ASP A 229 7.32 -18.96 24.20
C ASP A 229 8.21 -18.48 25.37
N ALA A 230 9.30 -17.77 25.08
CA ALA A 230 10.21 -17.24 26.08
C ALA A 230 9.55 -16.21 27.03
N LEU A 231 8.52 -15.51 26.56
CA LEU A 231 7.75 -14.54 27.35
C LEU A 231 6.53 -15.18 28.05
N GLY A 232 6.26 -16.46 27.85
CA GLY A 232 5.08 -17.14 28.41
C GLY A 232 3.75 -16.63 27.83
N LEU A 233 3.74 -16.14 26.59
CA LEU A 233 2.58 -15.48 25.96
C LEU A 233 1.75 -16.40 25.05
N GLY A 234 1.99 -17.72 25.05
CA GLY A 234 1.31 -18.67 24.16
C GLY A 234 -0.22 -18.69 24.27
N GLY A 235 -0.77 -18.36 25.47
CA GLY A 235 -2.22 -18.21 25.66
C GLY A 235 -2.80 -16.84 25.22
N LYS A 236 -1.95 -15.90 24.84
CA LYS A 236 -2.32 -14.49 24.58
C LYS A 236 -1.98 -14.00 23.17
N VAL A 237 -0.95 -14.57 22.55
CA VAL A 237 -0.49 -14.21 21.21
C VAL A 237 -0.58 -15.42 20.29
N SER A 238 -1.16 -15.24 19.10
CA SER A 238 -1.29 -16.28 18.09
C SER A 238 -0.73 -15.83 16.75
N LEU A 239 0.11 -16.68 16.12
CA LEU A 239 0.56 -16.53 14.73
C LEU A 239 -0.29 -17.43 13.87
N LEU A 240 -1.07 -16.83 12.93
CA LEU A 240 -2.01 -17.59 12.07
C LEU A 240 -1.34 -18.23 10.85
N GLY A 241 -0.07 -17.87 10.54
CA GLY A 241 0.52 -18.23 9.27
C GLY A 241 -0.18 -17.53 8.10
N ARG A 242 -0.18 -18.14 6.93
CA ARG A 242 -0.84 -17.62 5.73
C ARG A 242 -2.35 -17.51 5.95
N VAL A 243 -2.87 -16.32 5.76
CA VAL A 243 -4.31 -16.05 5.84
C VAL A 243 -4.89 -16.07 4.42
N PRO A 244 -5.82 -17.00 4.12
CA PRO A 244 -6.56 -16.98 2.87
C PRO A 244 -7.38 -15.70 2.72
N GLN A 245 -7.49 -15.19 1.48
CA GLN A 245 -8.14 -13.91 1.20
C GLN A 245 -9.59 -13.85 1.66
N GLU A 246 -10.31 -14.95 1.57
CA GLU A 246 -11.69 -15.10 2.00
C GLU A 246 -11.88 -14.98 3.52
N ARG A 247 -10.84 -15.26 4.32
CA ARG A 247 -10.87 -15.12 5.79
C ARG A 247 -10.54 -13.71 6.28
N VAL A 248 -9.91 -12.89 5.42
CA VAL A 248 -9.45 -11.55 5.81
C VAL A 248 -10.58 -10.65 6.31
N PRO A 249 -11.74 -10.55 5.64
CA PRO A 249 -12.85 -9.72 6.11
C PRO A 249 -13.36 -10.11 7.51
N GLY A 250 -13.47 -11.40 7.79
CA GLY A 250 -13.89 -11.90 9.10
C GLY A 250 -12.89 -11.55 10.21
N LEU A 251 -11.59 -11.64 9.95
CA LEU A 251 -10.57 -11.26 10.92
C LEU A 251 -10.60 -9.76 11.25
N PHE A 252 -10.76 -8.91 10.23
CA PHE A 252 -10.97 -7.48 10.47
C PHE A 252 -12.30 -7.20 11.19
N GLY A 253 -13.39 -7.86 10.79
CA GLY A 253 -14.70 -7.71 11.43
C GLY A 253 -14.69 -8.06 12.91
N ASN A 254 -13.93 -9.08 13.30
CA ASN A 254 -13.87 -9.59 14.66
C ASN A 254 -12.76 -8.98 15.52
N CYS A 255 -11.85 -8.17 15.00
CA CYS A 255 -10.88 -7.49 15.85
C CYS A 255 -11.47 -6.26 16.53
N SER A 256 -10.93 -5.90 17.69
CA SER A 256 -11.25 -4.65 18.39
C SER A 256 -10.40 -3.50 17.86
N VAL A 257 -9.11 -3.73 17.64
CA VAL A 257 -8.14 -2.73 17.16
C VAL A 257 -7.22 -3.37 16.14
N PHE A 258 -6.98 -2.70 15.03
CA PHE A 258 -5.92 -3.08 14.10
C PHE A 258 -4.60 -2.42 14.50
N CYS A 259 -3.49 -3.15 14.51
CA CYS A 259 -2.18 -2.61 14.83
C CYS A 259 -1.21 -2.74 13.65
N LEU A 260 -0.63 -1.61 13.20
CA LEU A 260 0.48 -1.56 12.25
C LEU A 260 1.76 -1.16 12.98
N SER A 261 2.52 -2.15 13.44
CA SER A 261 3.74 -1.99 14.24
C SER A 261 5.01 -1.71 13.43
N SER A 262 4.90 -1.35 12.15
CA SER A 262 6.04 -1.14 11.24
C SER A 262 7.03 -0.10 11.78
N ILE A 263 8.34 -0.30 11.52
CA ILE A 263 9.42 0.50 12.15
C ILE A 263 10.31 1.24 11.15
N MET A 264 10.11 1.05 9.85
CA MET A 264 10.99 1.63 8.83
C MET A 264 10.19 2.29 7.69
N LYS A 265 10.72 3.34 7.08
CA LYS A 265 10.15 4.07 5.93
C LYS A 265 9.85 3.19 4.70
N THR A 266 10.32 1.94 4.68
CA THR A 266 9.92 0.93 3.70
C THR A 266 8.40 0.68 3.72
N GLU A 267 7.75 0.86 4.88
CA GLU A 267 6.30 1.00 4.98
C GLU A 267 5.91 2.42 4.57
N ALA A 268 5.58 2.60 3.31
CA ALA A 268 5.32 3.93 2.78
C ALA A 268 3.91 4.46 3.09
N PHE A 269 2.93 3.56 3.19
CA PHE A 269 1.52 3.91 3.33
C PHE A 269 0.76 3.01 4.31
N GLY A 270 0.94 1.69 4.20
CA GLY A 270 0.25 0.70 5.03
C GLY A 270 -1.20 0.47 4.61
N ILE A 271 -1.43 -0.07 3.42
CA ILE A 271 -2.78 -0.32 2.84
C ILE A 271 -3.69 -1.07 3.83
N VAL A 272 -3.16 -2.01 4.58
CA VAL A 272 -3.91 -2.79 5.59
C VAL A 272 -4.60 -1.92 6.66
N GLN A 273 -4.14 -0.69 6.89
CA GLN A 273 -4.82 0.25 7.80
C GLN A 273 -6.17 0.70 7.24
N ILE A 274 -6.21 1.00 5.94
CA ILE A 274 -7.44 1.45 5.29
C ILE A 274 -8.42 0.29 5.10
N GLU A 275 -7.92 -0.94 4.98
CA GLU A 275 -8.75 -2.15 5.04
C GLU A 275 -9.42 -2.29 6.42
N ALA A 276 -8.68 -2.09 7.51
CA ALA A 276 -9.24 -2.05 8.87
C ALA A 276 -10.28 -0.94 9.03
N MET A 277 -9.95 0.27 8.57
CA MET A 277 -10.86 1.43 8.63
C MET A 277 -12.13 1.21 7.81
N SER A 278 -12.07 0.47 6.69
CA SER A 278 -13.24 0.09 5.89
C SER A 278 -14.22 -0.80 6.66
N CYS A 279 -13.73 -1.52 7.66
CA CYS A 279 -14.54 -2.29 8.61
C CYS A 279 -14.91 -1.50 9.88
N GLY A 280 -14.64 -0.20 9.91
CA GLY A 280 -14.87 0.64 11.10
C GLY A 280 -13.96 0.29 12.26
N LYS A 281 -12.77 -0.29 12.02
CA LYS A 281 -11.85 -0.65 13.11
C LYS A 281 -10.82 0.45 13.32
N PRO A 282 -10.66 0.93 14.57
CA PRO A 282 -9.65 1.90 14.93
C PRO A 282 -8.25 1.30 14.78
N VAL A 283 -7.28 2.16 14.49
CA VAL A 283 -5.91 1.75 14.17
C VAL A 283 -4.94 2.27 15.23
N VAL A 284 -4.04 1.40 15.70
CA VAL A 284 -2.79 1.80 16.34
C VAL A 284 -1.68 1.66 15.31
N ALA A 285 -0.98 2.76 15.00
CA ALA A 285 0.09 2.78 14.02
C ALA A 285 1.34 3.48 14.58
N THR A 286 2.47 3.32 13.92
CA THR A 286 3.74 3.91 14.36
C THR A 286 4.05 5.21 13.62
N ARG A 287 4.65 6.20 14.32
CA ARG A 287 5.13 7.47 13.76
C ARG A 287 6.49 7.28 13.09
N ILE A 288 6.53 6.64 11.93
CA ILE A 288 7.77 6.43 11.20
C ILE A 288 8.15 7.72 10.49
N PRO A 289 9.34 8.32 10.75
CA PRO A 289 9.76 9.56 10.09
C PRO A 289 9.75 9.42 8.57
N GLY A 290 9.11 10.37 7.89
CA GLY A 290 9.00 10.43 6.43
C GLY A 290 8.13 9.35 5.78
N SER A 291 7.38 8.58 6.57
CA SER A 291 6.39 7.63 6.08
C SER A 291 4.98 8.24 6.07
N GLY A 292 4.13 7.78 5.16
CA GLY A 292 2.72 8.13 5.14
C GLY A 292 1.87 7.40 6.19
N VAL A 293 2.41 6.43 6.93
CA VAL A 293 1.67 5.59 7.89
C VAL A 293 0.88 6.43 8.89
N SER A 294 1.52 7.40 9.57
CA SER A 294 0.88 8.26 10.57
C SER A 294 -0.03 9.34 9.97
N TRP A 295 0.05 9.58 8.66
CA TRP A 295 -0.91 10.43 7.96
C TRP A 295 -2.17 9.64 7.58
N VAL A 296 -2.02 8.37 7.19
CA VAL A 296 -3.17 7.48 6.93
C VAL A 296 -3.99 7.33 8.19
N ASN A 297 -3.36 6.95 9.30
CA ASN A 297 -4.00 6.93 10.61
C ASN A 297 -3.94 8.33 11.24
N GLU A 298 -5.05 9.05 11.23
CA GLU A 298 -5.14 10.36 11.85
C GLU A 298 -5.19 10.23 13.38
N ASP A 299 -4.12 10.73 14.01
CA ASP A 299 -3.94 10.62 15.45
C ASP A 299 -5.05 11.29 16.24
N GLY A 300 -5.61 10.58 17.23
CA GLY A 300 -6.74 11.04 18.03
C GLY A 300 -8.10 11.02 17.31
N PHE A 301 -8.13 10.77 16.00
CA PHE A 301 -9.35 10.71 15.21
C PHE A 301 -9.69 9.27 14.79
N SER A 302 -8.96 8.67 13.85
CA SER A 302 -9.20 7.30 13.39
C SER A 302 -8.48 6.23 14.22
N GLY A 303 -7.65 6.64 15.15
CA GLY A 303 -6.86 5.80 16.02
C GLY A 303 -5.77 6.59 16.72
N LEU A 304 -4.71 5.91 17.14
CA LEU A 304 -3.56 6.53 17.83
C LEU A 304 -2.25 6.17 17.12
N ASN A 305 -1.31 7.11 17.11
CA ASN A 305 0.02 6.90 16.58
C ASN A 305 1.06 6.91 17.73
N VAL A 306 1.89 5.87 17.77
CA VAL A 306 2.89 5.64 18.80
C VAL A 306 4.32 5.70 18.26
N GLN A 307 5.33 5.79 19.13
CA GLN A 307 6.71 5.69 18.69
C GLN A 307 7.02 4.28 18.15
N PRO A 308 7.81 4.16 17.08
CA PRO A 308 8.32 2.86 16.66
C PRO A 308 9.13 2.17 17.75
N CYS A 309 9.17 0.85 17.72
CA CYS A 309 9.98 0.03 18.64
C CYS A 309 9.54 0.08 20.11
N SER A 310 8.28 0.37 20.41
CA SER A 310 7.77 0.42 21.80
C SER A 310 6.51 -0.44 21.96
N GLY A 311 6.67 -1.66 22.46
CA GLY A 311 5.53 -2.53 22.81
C GLY A 311 4.65 -1.93 23.90
N LYS A 312 5.25 -1.21 24.86
CA LYS A 312 4.52 -0.53 25.93
C LYS A 312 3.57 0.55 25.40
N GLU A 313 4.04 1.41 24.48
CA GLU A 313 3.19 2.45 23.88
C GLU A 313 2.08 1.86 23.00
N ILE A 314 2.37 0.77 22.28
CA ILE A 314 1.33 0.03 21.54
C ILE A 314 0.22 -0.42 22.48
N ALA A 315 0.57 -1.08 23.59
CA ALA A 315 -0.40 -1.55 24.56
C ALA A 315 -1.21 -0.40 25.18
N GLN A 316 -0.55 0.70 25.56
CA GLN A 316 -1.21 1.88 26.11
C GLN A 316 -2.22 2.49 25.14
N ALA A 317 -1.86 2.62 23.85
CA ALA A 317 -2.75 3.12 22.81
C ALA A 317 -3.96 2.20 22.60
N VAL A 318 -3.74 0.88 22.58
CA VAL A 318 -4.83 -0.11 22.49
C VAL A 318 -5.79 0.04 23.67
N MET A 319 -5.28 0.09 24.89
CA MET A 319 -6.11 0.26 26.11
C MET A 319 -6.86 1.59 26.09
N GLN A 320 -6.22 2.67 25.67
CA GLN A 320 -6.87 3.99 25.57
C GLN A 320 -8.03 3.99 24.56
N ILE A 321 -7.87 3.39 23.38
CA ILE A 321 -8.94 3.27 22.37
C ILE A 321 -10.12 2.45 22.92
N THR A 322 -9.85 1.43 23.69
CA THR A 322 -10.84 0.47 24.20
C THR A 322 -11.21 0.69 25.67
N ALA A 323 -10.92 1.86 26.24
CA ALA A 323 -11.10 2.17 27.65
C ALA A 323 -12.54 2.00 28.10
N ASP A 324 -13.48 2.50 27.32
CA ASP A 324 -14.91 2.44 27.57
C ASP A 324 -15.70 2.35 26.24
N PRO A 325 -16.97 1.92 26.28
CA PRO A 325 -17.79 1.75 25.08
C PRO A 325 -18.00 3.02 24.23
N GLU A 326 -18.08 4.18 24.86
CA GLU A 326 -18.30 5.46 24.15
C GLU A 326 -17.05 5.88 23.37
N THR A 327 -15.90 5.89 24.04
CA THR A 327 -14.60 6.15 23.41
C THR A 327 -14.34 5.18 22.26
N TYR A 328 -14.57 3.89 22.46
CA TYR A 328 -14.39 2.88 21.43
C TYR A 328 -15.31 3.13 20.22
N ARG A 329 -16.59 3.37 20.45
CA ARG A 329 -17.57 3.65 19.38
C ARG A 329 -17.16 4.88 18.58
N ARG A 330 -16.69 5.94 19.24
CA ARG A 330 -16.22 7.17 18.58
C ARG A 330 -15.05 6.87 17.63
N TYR A 331 -14.04 6.12 18.07
CA TYR A 331 -12.91 5.74 17.21
C TYR A 331 -13.34 4.86 16.03
N CYS A 332 -14.28 3.93 16.25
CA CYS A 332 -14.83 3.10 15.18
C CYS A 332 -15.54 3.94 14.10
N LEU A 333 -16.40 4.87 14.51
CA LEU A 333 -17.10 5.78 13.59
C LEU A 333 -16.11 6.67 12.83
N ASN A 334 -15.15 7.24 13.52
CA ASN A 334 -14.14 8.11 12.93
C ASN A 334 -13.23 7.36 11.94
N ALA A 335 -12.85 6.13 12.25
CA ALA A 335 -12.10 5.27 11.33
C ALA A 335 -12.89 5.04 10.04
N ARG A 336 -14.18 4.74 10.14
CA ARG A 336 -15.07 4.58 8.99
C ARG A 336 -15.21 5.87 8.18
N VAL A 337 -15.45 7.00 8.83
CA VAL A 337 -15.52 8.32 8.19
C VAL A 337 -14.22 8.65 7.45
N ARG A 338 -13.06 8.42 8.07
CA ARG A 338 -11.74 8.63 7.46
C ARG A 338 -11.58 7.81 6.19
N TYR A 339 -11.96 6.52 6.24
CA TYR A 339 -11.95 5.65 5.06
C TYR A 339 -12.85 6.20 3.94
N GLU A 340 -14.10 6.54 4.25
CA GLU A 340 -15.08 7.00 3.26
C GLU A 340 -14.66 8.31 2.59
N GLN A 341 -14.09 9.23 3.33
CA GLN A 341 -13.66 10.52 2.81
C GLN A 341 -12.36 10.46 1.99
N MET A 342 -11.46 9.52 2.30
CA MET A 342 -10.10 9.60 1.78
C MET A 342 -9.62 8.35 1.02
N PHE A 343 -10.15 7.16 1.33
CA PHE A 343 -9.50 5.90 0.99
C PHE A 343 -10.41 4.92 0.26
N THR A 344 -11.57 5.34 -0.23
CA THR A 344 -12.36 4.50 -1.13
C THR A 344 -11.70 4.47 -2.52
N LYS A 345 -11.87 3.36 -3.23
CA LYS A 345 -11.40 3.22 -4.61
C LYS A 345 -11.95 4.34 -5.50
N GLN A 346 -13.23 4.73 -5.31
CA GLN A 346 -13.85 5.81 -6.07
C GLN A 346 -13.15 7.16 -5.84
N VAL A 347 -12.84 7.53 -4.59
CA VAL A 347 -12.10 8.76 -4.26
C VAL A 347 -10.73 8.80 -4.94
N MET A 348 -10.02 7.67 -4.99
CA MET A 348 -8.74 7.54 -5.70
C MET A 348 -8.90 7.77 -7.20
N ILE A 349 -9.92 7.16 -7.82
CA ILE A 349 -10.22 7.29 -9.27
C ILE A 349 -10.58 8.72 -9.60
N ASP A 350 -11.49 9.35 -8.85
CA ASP A 350 -11.94 10.74 -9.09
C ASP A 350 -10.79 11.73 -9.01
N LYS A 351 -9.90 11.55 -8.05
CA LYS A 351 -8.69 12.39 -7.93
C LYS A 351 -7.73 12.20 -9.11
N CYS A 352 -7.57 10.98 -9.63
CA CYS A 352 -6.79 10.73 -10.83
C CYS A 352 -7.42 11.37 -12.07
N LEU A 353 -8.75 11.23 -12.26
CA LEU A 353 -9.49 11.89 -13.34
C LEU A 353 -9.33 13.41 -13.30
N ASN A 354 -9.39 14.02 -12.12
CA ASN A 354 -9.15 15.45 -11.96
C ASN A 354 -7.74 15.89 -12.38
N ILE A 355 -6.72 15.02 -12.19
CA ILE A 355 -5.35 15.30 -12.66
C ILE A 355 -5.27 15.16 -14.18
N TYR A 356 -5.93 14.17 -14.77
CA TYR A 356 -5.91 13.95 -16.21
C TYR A 356 -6.64 15.03 -16.98
N ASN A 357 -7.73 15.57 -16.45
CA ASN A 357 -8.55 16.61 -17.06
C ASN A 357 -7.98 18.04 -16.94
N LYS A 358 -7.03 18.24 -16.02
CA LYS A 358 -6.34 19.53 -15.91
C LYS A 358 -5.25 19.60 -16.98
N SER A 359 -5.52 20.33 -18.07
CA SER A 359 -4.54 20.72 -19.09
C SER A 359 -3.62 21.80 -18.58
#